data_00852a1289de96a5f64eb9011b779976
#
_entry.id   00852a1289de96a5f64eb9011b779976
#
_cell.length_a   1.000
_cell.length_b   1.000
_cell.length_c   1.000
_cell.angle_alpha   90.00
_cell.angle_beta   90.00
_cell.angle_gamma   90.00
#
_symmetry.space_group_name_H-M   'P 1'
#
loop_
_entity.id
_entity.type
_entity.pdbx_description
1 polymer ?
#
loop_
_entity_poly.entity_id
_entity_poly.type
_entity_poly.pdbx_seq_one_letter_code
_entity_poly.pdbx_strand_id
1 'polypeptide(L)'
;VTALGGDTQHGIRRRNLARVLQTVAAQGPLSRPAVAARIGLTRAGVAPLVDELLRAGLLVGTGRATTGGRGRPGGELAVSDRGPAGIGAEIGVDHLAVCAVDLRGRVRARVAADAANRHSAPGPVLERLSALLAEVTGEIAAEGLRPAGLAVAVPGLVARGATTVVHAPNLGWRAVDLAPGLAGATAPPDGTPALPLTVENEANLGALAELRLGGGDGQPAPPRDFVHVSAEIGIGAAVVVEGQLLRGARGFAGELGHVPVYPDGPACDCGGRGCLEQYAGEEAVLRAGGLAPGRAAAAHPGPGARIGLLARRAAEGDTAVVRALHTAGTALGIALAGAVNLLDPRAVVLGGALAGLAPWILPSLERELALRTSVAADPGRAGGPWVTVSRLGADGPLLGAAHAALQAVLDDPLRSCAPAHSPRN
;
A
#
# COMPACT_ATOMS: atom_id res chain seq x y z
N VAL A 1 -27.32 -22.20 0.85
CA VAL A 1 -27.33 -22.30 2.32
C VAL A 1 -26.13 -23.12 2.69
N THR A 2 -24.98 -22.48 2.88
CA THR A 2 -23.75 -23.13 3.34
C THR A 2 -23.78 -23.16 4.87
N ALA A 3 -23.71 -24.34 5.44
CA ALA A 3 -23.72 -24.59 6.86
C ALA A 3 -22.63 -23.75 7.57
N LEU A 4 -23.01 -22.97 8.56
CA LEU A 4 -22.13 -22.33 9.53
C LEU A 4 -21.42 -23.46 10.31
N GLY A 5 -20.21 -23.82 9.87
CA GLY A 5 -19.34 -24.72 10.62
C GLY A 5 -19.04 -24.09 11.97
N GLY A 6 -19.45 -24.75 13.05
CA GLY A 6 -19.19 -24.30 14.40
C GLY A 6 -17.71 -24.00 14.61
N ASP A 7 -17.41 -22.79 15.09
CA ASP A 7 -16.05 -22.35 15.39
C ASP A 7 -15.44 -23.30 16.42
N THR A 8 -14.42 -24.04 16.02
CA THR A 8 -13.69 -24.89 16.96
C THR A 8 -12.99 -24.01 18.00
N GLN A 9 -12.82 -24.51 19.23
CA GLN A 9 -12.11 -23.80 20.30
C GLN A 9 -10.71 -23.31 19.83
N HIS A 10 -10.08 -24.05 18.95
CA HIS A 10 -8.81 -23.69 18.31
C HIS A 10 -8.96 -22.46 17.38
N GLY A 11 -10.01 -22.37 16.59
CA GLY A 11 -10.29 -21.22 15.72
C GLY A 11 -10.56 -19.93 16.50
N ILE A 12 -11.31 -20.05 17.62
CA ILE A 12 -11.57 -18.92 18.52
C ILE A 12 -10.26 -18.41 19.14
N ARG A 13 -9.40 -19.34 19.62
CA ARG A 13 -8.10 -18.98 20.20
C ARG A 13 -7.20 -18.26 19.20
N ARG A 14 -7.10 -18.77 17.96
CA ARG A 14 -6.31 -18.15 16.88
C ARG A 14 -6.79 -16.75 16.58
N ARG A 15 -8.09 -16.52 16.44
CA ARG A 15 -8.65 -15.18 16.24
C ARG A 15 -8.35 -14.24 17.42
N ASN A 16 -8.42 -14.72 18.63
CA ASN A 16 -8.11 -13.91 19.79
C ASN A 16 -6.62 -13.54 19.88
N LEU A 17 -5.70 -14.45 19.52
CA LEU A 17 -4.26 -14.15 19.38
C LEU A 17 -4.02 -13.05 18.34
N ALA A 18 -4.66 -13.16 17.16
CA ALA A 18 -4.59 -12.15 16.13
C ALA A 18 -5.09 -10.79 16.63
N ARG A 19 -6.26 -10.74 17.30
CA ARG A 19 -6.82 -9.51 17.87
C ARG A 19 -5.89 -8.86 18.91
N VAL A 20 -5.26 -9.64 19.77
CA VAL A 20 -4.28 -9.13 20.74
C VAL A 20 -3.09 -8.51 20.01
N LEU A 21 -2.48 -9.23 19.07
CA LEU A 21 -1.31 -8.75 18.32
C LEU A 21 -1.65 -7.49 17.51
N GLN A 22 -2.73 -7.50 16.76
CA GLN A 22 -3.21 -6.36 15.96
C GLN A 22 -3.49 -5.13 16.83
N THR A 23 -4.10 -5.32 18.00
CA THR A 23 -4.39 -4.20 18.93
C THR A 23 -3.11 -3.56 19.46
N VAL A 24 -2.12 -4.38 19.85
CA VAL A 24 -0.82 -3.86 20.32
C VAL A 24 -0.02 -3.25 19.16
N ALA A 25 -0.08 -3.81 17.96
CA ALA A 25 0.58 -3.26 16.78
C ALA A 25 0.01 -1.88 16.40
N ALA A 26 -1.31 -1.72 16.46
CA ALA A 26 -1.96 -0.47 16.03
C ALA A 26 -1.91 0.64 17.10
N GLN A 27 -1.84 0.32 18.40
CA GLN A 27 -2.08 1.28 19.47
C GLN A 27 -1.07 1.18 20.64
N GLY A 28 -0.07 0.28 20.52
CA GLY A 28 0.90 0.07 21.59
C GLY A 28 1.86 1.27 21.79
N PRO A 29 2.53 1.32 22.96
CA PRO A 29 2.52 0.34 24.06
C PRO A 29 1.23 0.33 24.90
N LEU A 30 0.77 -0.86 25.30
CA LEU A 30 -0.47 -1.06 26.04
C LEU A 30 -0.28 -2.01 27.26
N SER A 31 -0.94 -1.71 28.38
CA SER A 31 -1.02 -2.67 29.49
C SER A 31 -1.97 -3.84 29.18
N ARG A 32 -1.75 -5.02 29.81
CA ARG A 32 -2.67 -6.16 29.66
C ARG A 32 -4.15 -5.81 29.91
N PRO A 33 -4.52 -5.04 30.97
CA PRO A 33 -5.88 -4.58 31.13
C PRO A 33 -6.40 -3.71 30.01
N ALA A 34 -5.56 -2.84 29.44
CA ALA A 34 -5.94 -1.99 28.32
C ALA A 34 -6.20 -2.80 27.04
N VAL A 35 -5.39 -3.82 26.78
CA VAL A 35 -5.63 -4.78 25.67
C VAL A 35 -6.96 -5.50 25.90
N ALA A 36 -7.20 -6.05 27.10
CA ALA A 36 -8.44 -6.76 27.42
C ALA A 36 -9.69 -5.91 27.18
N ALA A 37 -9.68 -4.65 27.63
CA ALA A 37 -10.78 -3.72 27.43
C ALA A 37 -11.06 -3.45 25.94
N ARG A 38 -9.99 -3.26 25.12
CA ARG A 38 -10.13 -2.93 23.68
C ARG A 38 -10.69 -4.09 22.87
N ILE A 39 -10.32 -5.33 23.22
CA ILE A 39 -10.79 -6.50 22.47
C ILE A 39 -12.04 -7.15 23.08
N GLY A 40 -12.58 -6.59 24.17
CA GLY A 40 -13.80 -7.09 24.80
C GLY A 40 -13.64 -8.45 25.49
N LEU A 41 -12.45 -8.75 26.03
CA LEU A 41 -12.18 -9.97 26.78
C LEU A 41 -11.90 -9.67 28.26
N THR A 42 -12.03 -10.69 29.12
CA THR A 42 -11.64 -10.56 30.52
C THR A 42 -10.12 -10.52 30.67
N ARG A 43 -9.61 -9.94 31.78
CA ARG A 43 -8.17 -9.94 32.08
C ARG A 43 -7.60 -11.37 32.17
N ALA A 44 -8.36 -12.30 32.75
CA ALA A 44 -7.97 -13.71 32.82
C ALA A 44 -7.91 -14.37 31.43
N GLY A 45 -8.80 -13.99 30.51
CA GLY A 45 -8.81 -14.53 29.15
C GLY A 45 -7.67 -14.00 28.26
N VAL A 46 -7.20 -12.77 28.52
CA VAL A 46 -6.09 -12.15 27.74
C VAL A 46 -4.72 -12.62 28.22
N ALA A 47 -4.53 -12.90 29.49
CA ALA A 47 -3.23 -13.25 30.05
C ALA A 47 -2.53 -14.41 29.31
N PRO A 48 -3.16 -15.59 29.10
CA PRO A 48 -2.51 -16.70 28.39
C PRO A 48 -2.22 -16.39 26.93
N LEU A 49 -3.02 -15.54 26.27
CA LEU A 49 -2.78 -15.13 24.88
C LEU A 49 -1.54 -14.23 24.78
N VAL A 50 -1.42 -13.27 25.69
CA VAL A 50 -0.24 -12.39 25.79
C VAL A 50 1.02 -13.19 26.10
N ASP A 51 0.95 -14.13 27.05
CA ASP A 51 2.10 -14.95 27.43
C ASP A 51 2.56 -15.86 26.26
N GLU A 52 1.63 -16.29 25.42
CA GLU A 52 1.94 -17.04 24.20
C GLU A 52 2.63 -16.18 23.15
N LEU A 53 2.15 -14.96 22.91
CA LEU A 53 2.78 -14.01 21.98
C LEU A 53 4.15 -13.52 22.47
N LEU A 54 4.35 -13.38 23.79
CA LEU A 54 5.65 -13.11 24.40
C LEU A 54 6.63 -14.27 24.16
N ARG A 55 6.18 -15.53 24.40
CA ARG A 55 7.01 -16.73 24.13
C ARG A 55 7.33 -16.90 22.65
N ALA A 56 6.42 -16.52 21.78
CA ALA A 56 6.65 -16.51 20.33
C ALA A 56 7.56 -15.36 19.87
N GLY A 57 7.96 -14.43 20.74
CA GLY A 57 8.80 -13.28 20.40
C GLY A 57 8.10 -12.22 19.57
N LEU A 58 6.75 -12.23 19.48
CA LEU A 58 5.97 -11.26 18.74
C LEU A 58 5.63 -10.01 19.59
N LEU A 59 5.56 -10.18 20.91
CA LEU A 59 5.43 -9.10 21.87
C LEU A 59 6.65 -9.03 22.78
N VAL A 60 6.88 -7.85 23.32
CA VAL A 60 7.90 -7.58 24.35
C VAL A 60 7.31 -6.71 25.45
N GLY A 61 7.80 -6.88 26.68
CA GLY A 61 7.49 -5.97 27.79
C GLY A 61 8.42 -4.77 27.73
N THR A 62 7.89 -3.54 27.79
CA THR A 62 8.70 -2.31 27.70
C THR A 62 9.39 -1.92 29.02
N GLY A 63 9.15 -2.66 30.11
CA GLY A 63 9.70 -2.35 31.45
C GLY A 63 9.13 -1.07 32.10
N ARG A 64 8.34 -0.27 31.37
CA ARG A 64 7.67 0.91 31.92
C ARG A 64 6.47 0.51 32.76
N ALA A 65 6.49 0.87 34.06
CA ALA A 65 5.35 0.72 34.92
C ALA A 65 4.34 1.84 34.63
N THR A 66 3.06 1.49 34.42
CA THR A 66 1.99 2.50 34.42
C THR A 66 1.89 3.10 35.83
N THR A 67 2.19 4.37 35.96
CA THR A 67 1.94 5.14 37.20
C THR A 67 0.44 5.36 37.35
N GLY A 68 -0.19 4.63 38.30
CA GLY A 68 -1.58 4.90 38.66
C GLY A 68 -2.43 3.66 38.94
N GLY A 69 -2.16 2.91 39.99
CA GLY A 69 -3.05 1.83 40.49
C GLY A 69 -2.42 1.00 41.60
N ARG A 70 -3.18 0.69 42.68
CA ARG A 70 -2.76 -0.28 43.70
C ARG A 70 -2.67 -1.67 43.09
N GLY A 71 -1.46 -2.14 42.79
CA GLY A 71 -1.15 -3.46 42.26
C GLY A 71 0.28 -3.49 41.71
N ARG A 72 0.92 -4.69 41.68
CA ARG A 72 2.26 -4.88 41.10
C ARG A 72 2.29 -4.29 39.67
N PRO A 73 3.22 -3.40 39.33
CA PRO A 73 3.24 -2.75 38.02
C PRO A 73 3.33 -3.80 36.91
N GLY A 74 2.24 -4.01 36.19
CA GLY A 74 2.25 -4.81 34.98
C GLY A 74 2.90 -3.97 33.87
N GLY A 75 4.08 -4.36 33.39
CA GLY A 75 4.75 -3.66 32.29
C GLY A 75 3.85 -3.53 31.05
N GLU A 76 4.00 -2.44 30.32
CA GLU A 76 3.34 -2.26 29.01
C GLU A 76 3.89 -3.26 28.00
N LEU A 77 3.05 -3.61 27.05
CA LEU A 77 3.35 -4.52 25.94
C LEU A 77 3.53 -3.69 24.67
N ALA A 78 4.56 -3.99 23.95
CA ALA A 78 4.78 -3.49 22.59
C ALA A 78 5.01 -4.67 21.64
N VAL A 79 4.82 -4.47 20.34
CA VAL A 79 5.27 -5.45 19.36
C VAL A 79 6.80 -5.51 19.34
N SER A 80 7.33 -6.69 19.06
CA SER A 80 8.78 -6.91 18.95
C SER A 80 9.35 -6.12 17.77
N ASP A 81 10.58 -5.66 17.90
CA ASP A 81 11.38 -5.11 16.79
C ASP A 81 12.33 -6.17 16.20
N ARG A 82 12.22 -7.40 16.64
CA ARG A 82 12.93 -8.58 16.13
C ARG A 82 11.93 -9.64 15.72
N GLY A 83 12.36 -10.57 14.89
CA GLY A 83 11.53 -11.68 14.42
C GLY A 83 10.98 -11.45 13.02
N PRO A 84 9.65 -11.50 12.79
CA PRO A 84 9.11 -11.42 11.45
C PRO A 84 9.22 -10.01 10.86
N ALA A 85 9.63 -9.94 9.58
CA ALA A 85 9.63 -8.75 8.74
C ALA A 85 8.88 -9.03 7.44
N GLY A 86 8.04 -8.10 7.01
CA GLY A 86 7.39 -8.17 5.70
C GLY A 86 8.31 -7.62 4.64
N ILE A 87 8.46 -8.36 3.54
CA ILE A 87 9.22 -7.90 2.39
C ILE A 87 8.25 -7.31 1.37
N GLY A 88 8.44 -6.04 1.06
CA GLY A 88 7.77 -5.35 -0.05
C GLY A 88 8.72 -5.25 -1.22
N ALA A 89 8.21 -5.53 -2.41
CA ALA A 89 8.91 -5.30 -3.66
C ALA A 89 8.02 -4.47 -4.59
N GLU A 90 8.64 -3.70 -5.48
CA GLU A 90 7.96 -2.88 -6.47
C GLU A 90 8.64 -3.04 -7.82
N ILE A 91 7.84 -3.35 -8.83
CA ILE A 91 8.25 -3.36 -10.24
C ILE A 91 7.63 -2.14 -10.89
N GLY A 92 8.33 -1.03 -10.85
CA GLY A 92 7.98 0.17 -11.62
C GLY A 92 8.39 0.06 -13.09
N VAL A 93 7.98 1.01 -13.90
CA VAL A 93 8.33 1.04 -15.34
C VAL A 93 9.79 1.45 -15.57
N ASP A 94 10.34 2.24 -14.66
CA ASP A 94 11.70 2.79 -14.75
C ASP A 94 12.57 2.49 -13.52
N HIS A 95 12.08 1.66 -12.60
CA HIS A 95 12.80 1.26 -11.39
C HIS A 95 12.39 -0.12 -10.87
N LEU A 96 13.20 -0.65 -9.97
CA LEU A 96 12.89 -1.75 -9.07
C LEU A 96 13.21 -1.30 -7.65
N ALA A 97 12.38 -1.64 -6.70
CA ALA A 97 12.65 -1.35 -5.29
C ALA A 97 12.24 -2.53 -4.41
N VAL A 98 12.98 -2.70 -3.31
CA VAL A 98 12.68 -3.70 -2.27
C VAL A 98 12.88 -3.04 -0.90
N CYS A 99 11.99 -3.31 0.03
CA CYS A 99 12.18 -2.94 1.42
C CYS A 99 11.72 -4.06 2.38
N ALA A 100 12.24 -4.01 3.58
CA ALA A 100 11.79 -4.84 4.69
C ALA A 100 11.25 -3.96 5.81
N VAL A 101 10.08 -4.34 6.35
CA VAL A 101 9.40 -3.61 7.43
C VAL A 101 9.17 -4.56 8.59
N ASP A 102 9.54 -4.13 9.82
CA ASP A 102 9.28 -4.90 11.04
C ASP A 102 7.82 -4.75 11.54
N LEU A 103 7.45 -5.50 12.59
CA LEU A 103 6.11 -5.43 13.18
C LEU A 103 5.76 -4.03 13.75
N ARG A 104 6.74 -3.16 13.97
CA ARG A 104 6.53 -1.77 14.41
C ARG A 104 6.30 -0.80 13.25
N GLY A 105 6.32 -1.31 12.01
CA GLY A 105 6.20 -0.49 10.81
C GLY A 105 7.48 0.27 10.43
N ARG A 106 8.63 -0.07 11.02
CA ARG A 106 9.91 0.57 10.71
C ARG A 106 10.57 -0.10 9.52
N VAL A 107 11.02 0.69 8.56
CA VAL A 107 11.87 0.21 7.47
C VAL A 107 13.24 -0.18 8.06
N ARG A 108 13.63 -1.44 7.85
CA ARG A 108 14.87 -2.02 8.39
C ARG A 108 15.96 -2.15 7.33
N ALA A 109 15.55 -2.39 6.10
CA ALA A 109 16.42 -2.40 4.94
C ALA A 109 15.66 -1.87 3.73
N ARG A 110 16.35 -1.23 2.81
CA ARG A 110 15.78 -0.71 1.57
C ARG A 110 16.83 -0.61 0.49
N VAL A 111 16.50 -1.07 -0.69
CA VAL A 111 17.30 -0.91 -1.91
C VAL A 111 16.39 -0.50 -3.06
N ALA A 112 16.88 0.35 -3.93
CA ALA A 112 16.22 0.71 -5.18
C ALA A 112 17.26 0.81 -6.30
N ALA A 113 16.85 0.47 -7.51
CA ALA A 113 17.70 0.54 -8.69
C ALA A 113 16.89 1.06 -9.89
N ASP A 114 17.49 1.96 -10.65
CA ASP A 114 16.95 2.37 -11.94
C ASP A 114 16.89 1.16 -12.88
N ALA A 115 15.78 1.01 -13.58
CA ALA A 115 15.53 -0.14 -14.44
C ALA A 115 14.64 0.24 -15.62
N ALA A 116 15.09 0.04 -16.84
CA ALA A 116 14.27 0.24 -18.04
C ALA A 116 13.35 -0.97 -18.24
N ASN A 117 12.26 -1.02 -17.48
CA ASN A 117 11.33 -2.16 -17.51
C ASN A 117 10.21 -2.01 -18.57
N ARG A 118 10.09 -0.84 -19.18
CA ARG A 118 9.09 -0.57 -20.23
C ARG A 118 9.28 -1.55 -21.39
N HIS A 119 8.24 -2.34 -21.70
CA HIS A 119 8.23 -3.38 -22.72
C HIS A 119 9.36 -4.41 -22.61
N SER A 120 9.88 -4.62 -21.40
CA SER A 120 10.90 -5.64 -21.13
C SER A 120 10.28 -7.02 -20.92
N ALA A 121 11.03 -8.07 -21.30
CA ALA A 121 10.64 -9.45 -20.98
C ALA A 121 10.60 -9.65 -19.46
N PRO A 122 9.64 -10.44 -18.92
CA PRO A 122 9.52 -10.66 -17.47
C PRO A 122 10.77 -11.28 -16.83
N GLY A 123 11.38 -12.27 -17.47
CA GLY A 123 12.53 -13.03 -16.92
C GLY A 123 13.65 -12.14 -16.39
N PRO A 124 14.30 -11.31 -17.23
CA PRO A 124 15.37 -10.41 -16.79
C PRO A 124 14.96 -9.43 -15.68
N VAL A 125 13.69 -8.97 -15.67
CA VAL A 125 13.16 -8.09 -14.62
C VAL A 125 13.08 -8.84 -13.29
N LEU A 126 12.57 -10.08 -13.29
CA LEU A 126 12.43 -10.92 -12.11
C LEU A 126 13.79 -11.40 -11.58
N GLU A 127 14.76 -11.66 -12.44
CA GLU A 127 16.15 -11.98 -12.04
C GLU A 127 16.79 -10.80 -11.29
N ARG A 128 16.67 -9.59 -11.81
CA ARG A 128 17.17 -8.39 -11.13
C ARG A 128 16.44 -8.13 -9.81
N LEU A 129 15.12 -8.30 -9.78
CA LEU A 129 14.34 -8.18 -8.54
C LEU A 129 14.79 -9.21 -7.51
N SER A 130 15.05 -10.45 -7.92
CA SER A 130 15.55 -11.51 -7.04
C SER A 130 16.91 -11.18 -6.43
N ALA A 131 17.78 -10.50 -7.16
CA ALA A 131 19.06 -10.02 -6.63
C ALA A 131 18.86 -8.96 -5.52
N LEU A 132 17.96 -7.99 -5.73
CA LEU A 132 17.63 -6.98 -4.71
C LEU A 132 16.93 -7.60 -3.49
N LEU A 133 16.09 -8.63 -3.70
CA LEU A 133 15.47 -9.39 -2.61
C LEU A 133 16.52 -10.11 -1.76
N ALA A 134 17.54 -10.71 -2.39
CA ALA A 134 18.63 -11.38 -1.68
C ALA A 134 19.45 -10.39 -0.83
N GLU A 135 19.71 -9.19 -1.35
CA GLU A 135 20.41 -8.11 -0.63
C GLU A 135 19.63 -7.72 0.63
N VAL A 136 18.35 -7.33 0.50
CA VAL A 136 17.50 -6.91 1.63
C VAL A 136 17.31 -8.04 2.65
N THR A 137 17.12 -9.28 2.20
CA THR A 137 16.97 -10.42 3.12
C THR A 137 18.25 -10.72 3.87
N GLY A 138 19.41 -10.55 3.23
CA GLY A 138 20.72 -10.67 3.88
C GLY A 138 20.92 -9.59 4.97
N GLU A 139 20.59 -8.33 4.68
CA GLU A 139 20.69 -7.22 5.64
C GLU A 139 19.82 -7.47 6.88
N ILE A 140 18.55 -7.82 6.71
CA ILE A 140 17.66 -8.04 7.85
C ILE A 140 18.04 -9.27 8.67
N ALA A 141 18.59 -10.31 8.02
CA ALA A 141 19.07 -11.49 8.73
C ALA A 141 20.23 -11.17 9.67
N ALA A 142 21.14 -10.25 9.28
CA ALA A 142 22.21 -9.76 10.14
C ALA A 142 21.68 -9.04 11.39
N GLU A 143 20.47 -8.46 11.35
CA GLU A 143 19.81 -7.82 12.48
C GLU A 143 18.93 -8.79 13.31
N GLY A 144 18.90 -10.08 12.97
CA GLY A 144 18.08 -11.08 13.64
C GLY A 144 16.61 -11.03 13.25
N LEU A 145 16.28 -10.43 12.12
CA LEU A 145 14.96 -10.46 11.51
C LEU A 145 14.90 -11.59 10.47
N ARG A 146 13.68 -12.02 10.14
CA ARG A 146 13.45 -13.07 9.14
C ARG A 146 12.23 -12.71 8.28
N PRO A 147 12.27 -12.98 6.98
CA PRO A 147 11.13 -12.75 6.11
C PRO A 147 9.90 -13.55 6.59
N ALA A 148 8.74 -12.89 6.61
CA ALA A 148 7.46 -13.51 6.94
C ALA A 148 6.57 -13.72 5.69
N GLY A 149 6.88 -13.03 4.61
CA GLY A 149 6.21 -13.09 3.33
C GLY A 149 6.82 -12.08 2.38
N LEU A 150 6.48 -12.19 1.11
CA LEU A 150 6.81 -11.27 0.04
C LEU A 150 5.53 -10.78 -0.62
N ALA A 151 5.38 -9.45 -0.74
CA ALA A 151 4.35 -8.87 -1.60
C ALA A 151 5.01 -8.00 -2.67
N VAL A 152 4.49 -8.10 -3.89
CA VAL A 152 5.03 -7.39 -5.07
C VAL A 152 3.98 -6.44 -5.62
N ALA A 153 4.31 -5.15 -5.64
CA ALA A 153 3.56 -4.10 -6.31
C ALA A 153 3.88 -4.11 -7.80
N VAL A 154 2.86 -4.07 -8.64
CA VAL A 154 3.03 -3.97 -10.09
C VAL A 154 2.03 -2.98 -10.69
N PRO A 155 2.38 -2.23 -11.75
CA PRO A 155 1.42 -1.43 -12.49
C PRO A 155 0.55 -2.33 -13.37
N GLY A 156 -0.77 -2.19 -13.28
CA GLY A 156 -1.73 -2.91 -14.13
C GLY A 156 -2.65 -3.87 -13.38
N LEU A 157 -3.36 -4.70 -14.15
CA LEU A 157 -4.40 -5.59 -13.66
C LEU A 157 -3.80 -6.88 -13.08
N VAL A 158 -4.06 -7.15 -11.81
CA VAL A 158 -3.68 -8.39 -11.14
C VAL A 158 -4.93 -9.21 -10.82
N ALA A 159 -4.91 -10.49 -11.12
CA ALA A 159 -6.03 -11.38 -10.81
C ALA A 159 -6.16 -11.58 -9.30
N ARG A 160 -7.40 -11.49 -8.80
CA ARG A 160 -7.68 -11.61 -7.37
C ARG A 160 -7.18 -12.93 -6.79
N GLY A 161 -6.31 -12.86 -5.79
CA GLY A 161 -5.78 -14.03 -5.09
C GLY A 161 -4.81 -14.89 -5.90
N ALA A 162 -4.30 -14.37 -7.01
CA ALA A 162 -3.30 -15.02 -7.84
C ALA A 162 -1.98 -14.23 -7.85
N THR A 163 -0.94 -14.83 -8.38
CA THR A 163 0.36 -14.21 -8.64
C THR A 163 0.51 -13.76 -10.10
N THR A 164 -0.61 -13.73 -10.83
CA THR A 164 -0.65 -13.45 -12.26
C THR A 164 -1.00 -12.00 -12.54
N VAL A 165 -0.10 -11.32 -13.23
CA VAL A 165 -0.34 -10.02 -13.89
C VAL A 165 -1.11 -10.30 -15.17
N VAL A 166 -2.40 -9.93 -15.18
CA VAL A 166 -3.28 -10.18 -16.33
C VAL A 166 -2.91 -9.26 -17.49
N HIS A 167 -2.70 -7.98 -17.19
CA HIS A 167 -2.33 -7.00 -18.19
C HIS A 167 -1.63 -5.79 -17.53
N ALA A 168 -0.42 -5.52 -17.94
CA ALA A 168 0.37 -4.34 -17.57
C ALA A 168 0.90 -3.66 -18.84
N PRO A 169 0.13 -2.73 -19.43
CA PRO A 169 0.47 -2.13 -20.74
C PRO A 169 1.85 -1.48 -20.76
N ASN A 170 2.18 -0.73 -19.70
CA ASN A 170 3.43 0.00 -19.59
C ASN A 170 4.67 -0.91 -19.46
N LEU A 171 4.49 -2.14 -18.93
CA LEU A 171 5.53 -3.17 -18.92
C LEU A 171 5.51 -4.05 -20.18
N GLY A 172 4.42 -4.00 -20.96
CA GLY A 172 4.21 -4.88 -22.10
C GLY A 172 3.84 -6.31 -21.73
N TRP A 173 3.35 -6.52 -20.49
CA TRP A 173 3.08 -7.86 -19.96
C TRP A 173 1.61 -8.25 -20.13
N ARG A 174 1.39 -9.52 -20.49
CA ARG A 174 0.07 -10.17 -20.55
C ARG A 174 0.15 -11.58 -19.99
N ALA A 175 -0.74 -11.91 -19.07
CA ALA A 175 -0.87 -13.23 -18.44
C ALA A 175 0.48 -13.76 -17.89
N VAL A 176 1.24 -12.88 -17.18
CA VAL A 176 2.55 -13.23 -16.60
C VAL A 176 2.36 -13.66 -15.16
N ASP A 177 2.65 -14.94 -14.86
CA ASP A 177 2.75 -15.43 -13.49
C ASP A 177 4.13 -15.14 -12.92
N LEU A 178 4.22 -14.41 -11.80
CA LEU A 178 5.47 -14.03 -11.16
C LEU A 178 6.04 -15.14 -10.26
N ALA A 179 5.20 -16.08 -9.81
CA ALA A 179 5.63 -17.10 -8.85
C ALA A 179 6.80 -17.96 -9.33
N PRO A 180 6.81 -18.47 -10.59
CA PRO A 180 7.94 -19.26 -11.07
C PRO A 180 9.26 -18.48 -11.10
N GLY A 181 9.20 -17.20 -11.52
CA GLY A 181 10.40 -16.35 -11.61
C GLY A 181 10.96 -15.92 -10.25
N LEU A 182 10.13 -15.94 -9.20
CA LEU A 182 10.51 -15.59 -7.83
C LEU A 182 10.68 -16.81 -6.91
N ALA A 183 10.55 -18.03 -7.44
CA ALA A 183 10.64 -19.26 -6.64
C ALA A 183 11.96 -19.37 -5.86
N GLY A 184 13.09 -19.00 -6.47
CA GLY A 184 14.39 -18.98 -5.80
C GLY A 184 14.50 -17.96 -4.67
N ALA A 185 13.85 -16.80 -4.80
CA ALA A 185 13.85 -15.76 -3.78
C ALA A 185 12.86 -16.02 -2.64
N THR A 186 11.86 -16.88 -2.88
CA THR A 186 10.85 -17.24 -1.87
C THR A 186 11.16 -18.56 -1.16
N ALA A 187 12.08 -19.37 -1.70
CA ALA A 187 12.49 -20.65 -1.12
C ALA A 187 13.68 -20.43 -0.16
N PRO A 188 13.51 -20.62 1.15
CA PRO A 188 14.62 -20.53 2.10
C PRO A 188 15.64 -21.65 1.87
N PRO A 189 16.95 -21.36 2.04
CA PRO A 189 18.00 -22.34 1.79
C PRO A 189 18.02 -23.51 2.80
N ASP A 190 17.34 -23.35 3.94
CA ASP A 190 17.31 -24.30 5.06
C ASP A 190 16.17 -25.32 4.98
N GLY A 191 15.41 -25.35 3.87
CA GLY A 191 14.29 -26.27 3.68
C GLY A 191 13.03 -25.91 4.47
N THR A 192 12.95 -24.71 5.05
CA THR A 192 11.69 -24.18 5.61
C THR A 192 10.67 -23.96 4.48
N PRO A 193 9.36 -23.92 4.78
CA PRO A 193 8.34 -23.64 3.77
C PRO A 193 8.61 -22.35 3.01
N ALA A 194 8.32 -22.35 1.72
CA ALA A 194 8.44 -21.16 0.88
C ALA A 194 7.65 -19.99 1.47
N LEU A 195 8.20 -18.78 1.33
CA LEU A 195 7.55 -17.55 1.77
C LEU A 195 6.22 -17.36 1.04
N PRO A 196 5.14 -16.99 1.74
CA PRO A 196 3.91 -16.57 1.09
C PRO A 196 4.19 -15.42 0.12
N LEU A 197 3.78 -15.59 -1.14
CA LEU A 197 3.90 -14.57 -2.18
C LEU A 197 2.52 -13.98 -2.47
N THR A 198 2.44 -12.66 -2.48
CA THR A 198 1.28 -11.89 -2.92
C THR A 198 1.71 -10.95 -4.04
N VAL A 199 0.91 -10.84 -5.10
CA VAL A 199 1.07 -9.83 -6.14
C VAL A 199 -0.18 -8.97 -6.14
N GLU A 200 -0.01 -7.66 -6.19
CA GLU A 200 -1.14 -6.72 -6.13
C GLU A 200 -0.83 -5.48 -6.99
N ASN A 201 -1.89 -4.79 -7.41
CA ASN A 201 -1.77 -3.52 -8.10
C ASN A 201 -1.14 -2.44 -7.18
N GLU A 202 -0.28 -1.60 -7.74
CA GLU A 202 0.44 -0.55 -7.01
C GLU A 202 -0.48 0.45 -6.28
N ALA A 203 -1.59 0.88 -6.92
CA ALA A 203 -2.53 1.80 -6.29
C ALA A 203 -3.28 1.14 -5.12
N ASN A 204 -3.60 -0.15 -5.22
CA ASN A 204 -4.18 -0.92 -4.13
C ASN A 204 -3.23 -0.99 -2.93
N LEU A 205 -1.95 -1.23 -3.16
CA LEU A 205 -0.94 -1.25 -2.10
C LEU A 205 -0.69 0.14 -1.53
N GLY A 206 -0.69 1.18 -2.36
CA GLY A 206 -0.65 2.57 -1.91
C GLY A 206 -1.81 2.91 -0.97
N ALA A 207 -3.03 2.49 -1.30
CA ALA A 207 -4.19 2.69 -0.42
C ALA A 207 -4.08 1.90 0.90
N LEU A 208 -3.52 0.69 0.88
CA LEU A 208 -3.24 -0.07 2.10
C LEU A 208 -2.17 0.60 2.96
N ALA A 209 -1.16 1.21 2.35
CA ALA A 209 -0.17 2.00 3.07
C ALA A 209 -0.81 3.21 3.75
N GLU A 210 -1.67 3.96 3.05
CA GLU A 210 -2.42 5.08 3.63
C GLU A 210 -3.25 4.62 4.84
N LEU A 211 -3.99 3.52 4.70
CA LEU A 211 -4.82 2.99 5.78
C LEU A 211 -4.02 2.63 7.03
N ARG A 212 -2.77 2.24 6.88
CA ARG A 212 -1.90 1.75 7.97
C ARG A 212 -0.97 2.83 8.52
N LEU A 213 -0.44 3.68 7.66
CA LEU A 213 0.65 4.62 7.94
C LEU A 213 0.23 6.09 7.83
N GLY A 214 -0.91 6.38 7.17
CA GLY A 214 -1.37 7.75 6.89
C GLY A 214 -1.67 8.58 8.14
N GLY A 215 -1.81 7.96 9.31
CA GLY A 215 -2.08 8.60 10.61
C GLY A 215 -0.85 8.61 11.51
N GLY A 216 0.24 9.27 11.14
CA GLY A 216 1.45 9.43 11.98
C GLY A 216 1.64 10.88 12.45
N ASP A 217 2.54 11.08 13.43
CA ASP A 217 3.00 12.40 13.90
C ASP A 217 1.90 13.40 14.28
N GLY A 218 0.89 12.93 15.02
CA GLY A 218 -0.19 13.78 15.54
C GLY A 218 -1.32 14.08 14.54
N GLN A 219 -1.28 13.49 13.36
CA GLN A 219 -2.39 13.55 12.40
C GLN A 219 -3.44 12.46 12.72
N PRO A 220 -4.73 12.74 12.48
CA PRO A 220 -5.76 11.73 12.61
C PRO A 220 -5.50 10.59 11.61
N ALA A 221 -5.82 9.35 12.02
CA ALA A 221 -5.81 8.23 11.12
C ALA A 221 -6.69 8.52 9.88
N PRO A 222 -6.32 8.06 8.69
CA PRO A 222 -7.15 8.25 7.50
C PRO A 222 -8.53 7.61 7.74
N PRO A 223 -9.58 8.17 7.11
CA PRO A 223 -10.90 7.58 7.21
C PRO A 223 -10.87 6.14 6.70
N ARG A 224 -11.83 5.33 7.14
CA ARG A 224 -11.95 3.94 6.68
C ARG A 224 -12.63 3.80 5.32
N ASP A 225 -13.16 4.90 4.80
CA ASP A 225 -13.88 4.99 3.52
C ASP A 225 -13.26 6.11 2.71
N PHE A 226 -12.45 5.77 1.71
CA PHE A 226 -11.77 6.75 0.87
C PHE A 226 -11.45 6.19 -0.52
N VAL A 227 -11.24 7.10 -1.45
CA VAL A 227 -10.65 6.81 -2.76
C VAL A 227 -9.22 7.30 -2.75
N HIS A 228 -8.27 6.39 -2.93
CA HIS A 228 -6.87 6.71 -3.15
C HIS A 228 -6.62 6.89 -4.64
N VAL A 229 -5.91 7.94 -5.02
CA VAL A 229 -5.49 8.20 -6.41
C VAL A 229 -4.01 8.45 -6.42
N SER A 230 -3.28 7.72 -7.23
CA SER A 230 -1.86 7.91 -7.45
C SER A 230 -1.57 8.11 -8.94
N ALA A 231 -0.53 8.84 -9.24
CA ALA A 231 0.03 8.87 -10.58
C ALA A 231 1.51 8.54 -10.50
N GLU A 232 1.89 7.65 -11.39
CA GLU A 232 3.26 7.53 -11.87
C GLU A 232 3.24 7.82 -13.37
N ILE A 233 3.43 6.84 -14.24
CA ILE A 233 3.30 7.04 -15.69
C ILE A 233 1.82 7.19 -16.06
N GLY A 234 0.96 6.33 -15.52
CA GLY A 234 -0.49 6.39 -15.65
C GLY A 234 -1.19 6.94 -14.40
N ILE A 235 -2.51 6.79 -14.36
CA ILE A 235 -3.34 7.09 -13.18
C ILE A 235 -3.86 5.78 -12.60
N GLY A 236 -3.43 5.45 -11.40
CA GLY A 236 -3.98 4.37 -10.60
C GLY A 236 -4.95 4.89 -9.55
N ALA A 237 -5.96 4.11 -9.22
CA ALA A 237 -6.81 4.39 -8.07
C ALA A 237 -7.19 3.11 -7.32
N ALA A 238 -7.52 3.27 -6.06
CA ALA A 238 -8.04 2.22 -5.21
C ALA A 238 -9.18 2.74 -4.34
N VAL A 239 -10.15 1.89 -4.09
CA VAL A 239 -11.30 2.22 -3.25
C VAL A 239 -11.22 1.43 -1.96
N VAL A 240 -11.31 2.11 -0.83
CA VAL A 240 -11.38 1.52 0.51
C VAL A 240 -12.76 1.77 1.08
N VAL A 241 -13.43 0.70 1.52
CA VAL A 241 -14.75 0.72 2.15
C VAL A 241 -14.64 -0.04 3.47
N GLU A 242 -15.07 0.56 4.56
CA GLU A 242 -14.98 -0.02 5.92
C GLU A 242 -13.56 -0.48 6.31
N GLY A 243 -12.55 0.18 5.75
CA GLY A 243 -11.15 -0.16 5.97
C GLY A 243 -10.67 -1.39 5.21
N GLN A 244 -11.37 -1.77 4.15
CA GLN A 244 -10.99 -2.88 3.27
C GLN A 244 -10.95 -2.45 1.81
N LEU A 245 -10.01 -2.97 1.04
CA LEU A 245 -9.94 -2.72 -0.40
C LEU A 245 -11.15 -3.33 -1.12
N LEU A 246 -11.83 -2.50 -1.90
CA LEU A 246 -12.84 -2.93 -2.86
C LEU A 246 -12.14 -3.44 -4.12
N ARG A 247 -11.95 -4.76 -4.22
CA ARG A 247 -11.25 -5.38 -5.37
C ARG A 247 -12.14 -5.68 -6.56
N GLY A 248 -13.46 -5.66 -6.38
CA GLY A 248 -14.40 -6.14 -7.41
C GLY A 248 -14.35 -7.66 -7.60
N ALA A 249 -15.14 -8.15 -8.54
CA ALA A 249 -15.31 -9.58 -8.77
C ALA A 249 -14.02 -10.28 -9.24
N ARG A 250 -13.26 -9.63 -10.11
CA ARG A 250 -12.04 -10.16 -10.73
C ARG A 250 -10.74 -9.60 -10.15
N GLY A 251 -10.80 -8.56 -9.33
CA GLY A 251 -9.64 -7.85 -8.81
C GLY A 251 -9.36 -6.50 -9.52
N PHE A 252 -10.24 -6.05 -10.40
CA PHE A 252 -10.00 -4.92 -11.31
C PHE A 252 -10.81 -3.66 -10.95
N ALA A 253 -11.29 -3.54 -9.72
CA ALA A 253 -11.91 -2.29 -9.28
C ALA A 253 -10.82 -1.22 -9.08
N GLY A 254 -11.17 0.03 -9.40
CA GLY A 254 -10.25 1.17 -9.22
C GLY A 254 -9.63 1.70 -10.50
N GLU A 255 -10.02 1.22 -11.68
CA GLU A 255 -9.50 1.65 -12.99
C GLU A 255 -9.95 3.08 -13.37
N LEU A 256 -9.77 4.05 -12.45
CA LEU A 256 -10.19 5.44 -12.62
C LEU A 256 -9.47 6.12 -13.80
N GLY A 257 -8.21 5.76 -14.04
CA GLY A 257 -7.42 6.26 -15.15
C GLY A 257 -8.06 6.04 -16.53
N HIS A 258 -8.89 4.99 -16.63
CA HIS A 258 -9.58 4.62 -17.87
C HIS A 258 -11.04 5.09 -17.95
N VAL A 259 -11.51 5.86 -16.97
CA VAL A 259 -12.83 6.51 -17.05
C VAL A 259 -12.78 7.63 -18.10
N PRO A 260 -13.71 7.63 -19.08
CA PRO A 260 -13.79 8.70 -20.07
C PRO A 260 -14.20 10.02 -19.42
N VAL A 261 -13.33 11.02 -19.47
CA VAL A 261 -13.61 12.39 -19.00
C VAL A 261 -14.18 13.24 -20.13
N TYR A 262 -13.66 13.05 -21.33
CA TYR A 262 -14.13 13.70 -22.54
C TYR A 262 -14.34 12.64 -23.63
N PRO A 263 -15.60 12.24 -23.94
CA PRO A 263 -15.88 11.12 -24.84
C PRO A 263 -15.22 11.19 -26.22
N ASP A 264 -15.08 12.40 -26.77
CA ASP A 264 -14.43 12.65 -28.08
C ASP A 264 -12.93 12.92 -27.99
N GLY A 265 -12.34 12.66 -26.81
CA GLY A 265 -10.92 12.91 -26.53
C GLY A 265 -9.96 11.96 -27.25
N PRO A 266 -8.65 12.04 -26.95
CA PRO A 266 -7.61 11.22 -27.54
C PRO A 266 -7.87 9.72 -27.35
N ALA A 267 -7.35 8.90 -28.27
CA ALA A 267 -7.30 7.45 -28.10
C ALA A 267 -6.44 7.08 -26.89
N CYS A 268 -6.82 6.02 -26.18
CA CYS A 268 -6.09 5.46 -25.04
C CYS A 268 -5.64 4.04 -25.38
N ASP A 269 -4.48 3.62 -24.85
CA ASP A 269 -3.91 2.29 -25.07
C ASP A 269 -4.79 1.16 -24.51
N CYS A 270 -5.75 1.49 -23.63
CA CYS A 270 -6.77 0.54 -23.19
C CYS A 270 -7.80 0.16 -24.28
N GLY A 271 -7.77 0.83 -25.43
CA GLY A 271 -8.75 0.70 -26.52
C GLY A 271 -9.92 1.68 -26.45
N GLY A 272 -10.05 2.46 -25.38
CA GLY A 272 -11.04 3.52 -25.21
C GLY A 272 -10.60 4.86 -25.78
N ARG A 273 -11.42 5.92 -25.53
CA ARG A 273 -11.11 7.31 -25.90
C ARG A 273 -11.41 8.25 -24.73
N GLY A 274 -10.63 9.32 -24.65
CA GLY A 274 -10.86 10.41 -23.69
C GLY A 274 -10.70 10.01 -22.23
N CYS A 275 -9.98 8.92 -21.96
CA CYS A 275 -9.69 8.45 -20.61
C CYS A 275 -8.97 9.50 -19.78
N LEU A 276 -9.21 9.53 -18.48
CA LEU A 276 -8.56 10.44 -17.53
C LEU A 276 -7.03 10.48 -17.71
N GLU A 277 -6.40 9.33 -17.89
CA GLU A 277 -4.94 9.20 -18.06
C GLU A 277 -4.40 10.04 -19.21
N GLN A 278 -5.18 10.24 -20.28
CA GLN A 278 -4.78 11.05 -21.42
C GLN A 278 -4.71 12.56 -21.13
N TYR A 279 -5.16 12.99 -19.93
CA TYR A 279 -5.15 14.39 -19.47
C TYR A 279 -4.34 14.59 -18.20
N ALA A 280 -4.34 13.63 -17.30
CA ALA A 280 -3.75 13.75 -15.97
C ALA A 280 -2.60 12.77 -15.71
N GLY A 281 -2.34 11.79 -16.60
CA GLY A 281 -1.16 10.94 -16.54
C GLY A 281 0.12 11.76 -16.78
N GLU A 282 1.24 11.31 -16.23
CA GLU A 282 2.52 12.02 -16.27
C GLU A 282 2.91 12.44 -17.69
N GLU A 283 2.87 11.52 -18.63
CA GLU A 283 3.24 11.81 -20.03
C GLU A 283 2.30 12.83 -20.70
N ALA A 284 1.01 12.80 -20.34
CA ALA A 284 0.04 13.76 -20.87
C ALA A 284 0.34 15.17 -20.33
N VAL A 285 0.64 15.29 -19.04
CA VAL A 285 1.01 16.58 -18.42
C VAL A 285 2.34 17.10 -18.98
N LEU A 286 3.34 16.24 -19.15
CA LEU A 286 4.62 16.62 -19.80
C LEU A 286 4.38 17.17 -21.20
N ARG A 287 3.64 16.46 -22.05
CA ARG A 287 3.32 16.92 -23.42
C ARG A 287 2.58 18.26 -23.42
N ALA A 288 1.57 18.40 -22.57
CA ALA A 288 0.79 19.65 -22.45
C ALA A 288 1.64 20.82 -21.92
N GLY A 289 2.63 20.53 -21.08
CA GLY A 289 3.62 21.49 -20.58
C GLY A 289 4.77 21.79 -21.58
N GLY A 290 4.71 21.28 -22.81
CA GLY A 290 5.75 21.49 -23.81
C GLY A 290 7.02 20.68 -23.62
N LEU A 291 6.98 19.65 -22.78
CA LEU A 291 8.10 18.75 -22.49
C LEU A 291 7.94 17.44 -23.27
N ALA A 292 9.01 17.00 -23.95
CA ALA A 292 8.99 15.72 -24.64
C ALA A 292 9.15 14.57 -23.62
N PRO A 293 8.14 13.67 -23.44
CA PRO A 293 8.18 12.64 -22.41
C PRO A 293 9.41 11.73 -22.48
N GLY A 294 9.81 11.29 -23.68
CA GLY A 294 11.00 10.44 -23.86
C GLY A 294 12.31 11.13 -23.47
N ARG A 295 12.47 12.43 -23.75
CA ARG A 295 13.63 13.20 -23.31
C ARG A 295 13.61 13.43 -21.79
N ALA A 296 12.43 13.71 -21.25
CA ALA A 296 12.26 13.86 -19.81
C ALA A 296 12.59 12.56 -19.07
N ALA A 297 12.14 11.40 -19.59
CA ALA A 297 12.47 10.09 -19.03
C ALA A 297 13.98 9.80 -19.06
N ALA A 298 14.67 10.12 -20.17
CA ALA A 298 16.11 9.91 -20.27
C ALA A 298 16.92 10.84 -19.34
N ALA A 299 16.45 12.07 -19.13
CA ALA A 299 17.14 13.07 -18.32
C ALA A 299 16.82 12.95 -16.81
N HIS A 300 15.69 12.37 -16.47
CA HIS A 300 15.17 12.24 -15.11
C HIS A 300 14.65 10.81 -14.87
N PRO A 301 15.56 9.82 -14.78
CA PRO A 301 15.18 8.45 -14.45
C PRO A 301 14.73 8.33 -12.99
N GLY A 302 14.02 7.25 -12.69
CA GLY A 302 13.58 6.90 -11.33
C GLY A 302 12.19 7.44 -10.93
N PRO A 303 11.63 6.87 -9.86
CA PRO A 303 10.25 7.13 -9.44
C PRO A 303 10.07 8.60 -9.02
N GLY A 304 9.03 9.23 -9.55
CA GLY A 304 8.68 10.61 -9.23
C GLY A 304 9.64 11.69 -9.76
N ALA A 305 10.73 11.34 -10.43
CA ALA A 305 11.73 12.33 -10.88
C ALA A 305 11.15 13.33 -11.89
N ARG A 306 10.30 12.88 -12.81
CA ARG A 306 9.62 13.72 -13.80
C ARG A 306 8.51 14.57 -13.20
N ILE A 307 7.83 14.03 -12.18
CA ILE A 307 6.87 14.79 -11.38
C ILE A 307 7.61 15.91 -10.63
N GLY A 308 8.79 15.62 -10.05
CA GLY A 308 9.66 16.63 -9.46
C GLY A 308 10.11 17.70 -10.45
N LEU A 309 10.36 17.35 -11.71
CA LEU A 309 10.63 18.31 -12.77
C LEU A 309 9.43 19.24 -13.01
N LEU A 310 8.23 18.68 -13.15
CA LEU A 310 6.99 19.45 -13.32
C LEU A 310 6.76 20.40 -12.14
N ALA A 311 6.93 19.91 -10.90
CA ALA A 311 6.78 20.71 -9.68
C ALA A 311 7.77 21.89 -9.65
N ARG A 312 9.05 21.65 -9.94
CA ARG A 312 10.06 22.73 -10.01
C ARG A 312 9.72 23.77 -11.07
N ARG A 313 9.41 23.37 -12.30
CA ARG A 313 9.04 24.32 -13.38
C ARG A 313 7.78 25.11 -13.05
N ALA A 314 6.80 24.46 -12.44
CA ALA A 314 5.59 25.17 -11.99
C ALA A 314 5.91 26.20 -10.89
N ALA A 315 6.78 25.85 -9.94
CA ALA A 315 7.24 26.76 -8.88
C ALA A 315 8.07 27.96 -9.44
N GLU A 316 8.81 27.75 -10.54
CA GLU A 316 9.54 28.78 -11.28
C GLU A 316 8.61 29.65 -12.15
N GLY A 317 7.31 29.35 -12.19
CA GLY A 317 6.33 30.16 -12.93
C GLY A 317 6.18 29.81 -14.40
N ASP A 318 6.60 28.58 -14.82
CA ASP A 318 6.37 28.10 -16.20
C ASP A 318 4.87 28.00 -16.49
N THR A 319 4.37 28.98 -17.25
CA THR A 319 2.94 29.13 -17.53
C THR A 319 2.36 27.95 -18.32
N ALA A 320 3.15 27.28 -19.15
CA ALA A 320 2.71 26.12 -19.91
C ALA A 320 2.50 24.92 -18.98
N VAL A 321 3.47 24.67 -18.08
CA VAL A 321 3.37 23.60 -17.07
C VAL A 321 2.23 23.86 -16.08
N VAL A 322 2.11 25.09 -15.56
CA VAL A 322 1.01 25.45 -14.64
C VAL A 322 -0.35 25.23 -15.31
N ARG A 323 -0.52 25.63 -16.56
CA ARG A 323 -1.76 25.41 -17.32
C ARG A 323 -2.05 23.91 -17.52
N ALA A 324 -1.02 23.10 -17.83
CA ALA A 324 -1.15 21.67 -17.97
C ALA A 324 -1.61 21.01 -16.66
N LEU A 325 -1.06 21.44 -15.51
CA LEU A 325 -1.45 20.96 -14.19
C LEU A 325 -2.89 21.36 -13.83
N HIS A 326 -3.32 22.57 -14.15
CA HIS A 326 -4.73 22.99 -13.98
C HIS A 326 -5.68 22.13 -14.84
N THR A 327 -5.30 21.81 -16.07
CA THR A 327 -6.10 20.94 -16.93
C THR A 327 -6.17 19.51 -16.36
N ALA A 328 -5.05 18.99 -15.87
CA ALA A 328 -5.00 17.71 -15.20
C ALA A 328 -5.90 17.70 -13.94
N GLY A 329 -5.86 18.74 -13.12
CA GLY A 329 -6.73 18.92 -11.96
C GLY A 329 -8.22 18.94 -12.32
N THR A 330 -8.58 19.63 -13.40
CA THR A 330 -9.96 19.63 -13.93
C THR A 330 -10.40 18.23 -14.34
N ALA A 331 -9.58 17.52 -15.11
CA ALA A 331 -9.88 16.16 -15.55
C ALA A 331 -10.03 15.18 -14.37
N LEU A 332 -9.12 15.27 -13.40
CA LEU A 332 -9.20 14.50 -12.13
C LEU A 332 -10.50 14.80 -11.38
N GLY A 333 -10.87 16.07 -11.24
CA GLY A 333 -12.08 16.47 -10.55
C GLY A 333 -13.35 15.93 -11.22
N ILE A 334 -13.42 15.92 -12.55
CA ILE A 334 -14.54 15.36 -13.31
C ILE A 334 -14.66 13.85 -13.05
N ALA A 335 -13.57 13.09 -13.18
CA ALA A 335 -13.57 11.64 -12.95
C ALA A 335 -13.91 11.29 -11.50
N LEU A 336 -13.31 12.00 -10.55
CA LEU A 336 -13.52 11.79 -9.11
C LEU A 336 -14.95 12.16 -8.68
N ALA A 337 -15.57 13.16 -9.30
CA ALA A 337 -16.96 13.48 -9.02
C ALA A 337 -17.90 12.30 -9.31
N GLY A 338 -17.64 11.54 -10.38
CA GLY A 338 -18.35 10.30 -10.66
C GLY A 338 -18.16 9.26 -9.56
N ALA A 339 -16.92 9.03 -9.14
CA ALA A 339 -16.59 8.10 -8.06
C ALA A 339 -17.22 8.52 -6.72
N VAL A 340 -17.16 9.81 -6.38
CA VAL A 340 -17.76 10.37 -5.15
C VAL A 340 -19.27 10.18 -5.15
N ASN A 341 -19.96 10.49 -6.25
CA ASN A 341 -21.41 10.31 -6.33
C ASN A 341 -21.87 8.84 -6.27
N LEU A 342 -20.99 7.89 -6.68
CA LEU A 342 -21.31 6.46 -6.66
C LEU A 342 -20.97 5.77 -5.33
N LEU A 343 -19.88 6.19 -4.67
CA LEU A 343 -19.29 5.47 -3.55
C LEU A 343 -19.46 6.20 -2.21
N ASP A 344 -19.81 7.47 -2.24
CA ASP A 344 -19.91 8.36 -1.06
C ASP A 344 -18.72 8.20 -0.08
N PRO A 345 -17.47 8.34 -0.53
CA PRO A 345 -16.31 8.20 0.32
C PRO A 345 -16.20 9.37 1.28
N ARG A 346 -15.57 9.18 2.44
CA ARG A 346 -15.28 10.27 3.39
C ARG A 346 -14.16 11.19 2.93
N ALA A 347 -13.24 10.68 2.10
CA ALA A 347 -12.14 11.46 1.55
C ALA A 347 -11.66 10.91 0.20
N VAL A 348 -10.98 11.77 -0.54
CA VAL A 348 -10.09 11.43 -1.65
C VAL A 348 -8.67 11.69 -1.18
N VAL A 349 -7.79 10.69 -1.32
CA VAL A 349 -6.37 10.80 -0.94
C VAL A 349 -5.53 10.86 -2.22
N LEU A 350 -4.85 11.98 -2.44
CA LEU A 350 -3.87 12.12 -3.53
C LEU A 350 -2.54 11.54 -3.06
N GLY A 351 -2.18 10.39 -3.58
CA GLY A 351 -0.97 9.64 -3.24
C GLY A 351 0.05 9.61 -4.36
N GLY A 352 1.10 8.81 -4.15
CA GLY A 352 2.17 8.68 -5.11
C GLY A 352 2.81 10.01 -5.45
N ALA A 353 3.27 10.12 -6.66
CA ALA A 353 3.91 11.34 -7.14
C ALA A 353 2.94 12.52 -7.32
N LEU A 354 1.61 12.30 -7.43
CA LEU A 354 0.60 13.38 -7.46
C LEU A 354 0.66 14.28 -6.23
N ALA A 355 1.03 13.75 -5.09
CA ALA A 355 1.18 14.53 -3.86
C ALA A 355 2.11 15.74 -4.05
N GLY A 356 3.17 15.58 -4.83
CA GLY A 356 4.11 16.66 -5.16
C GLY A 356 3.55 17.74 -6.09
N LEU A 357 2.46 17.47 -6.79
CA LEU A 357 1.78 18.42 -7.70
C LEU A 357 0.52 19.03 -7.09
N ALA A 358 0.16 18.62 -5.89
CA ALA A 358 -1.07 19.05 -5.22
C ALA A 358 -1.30 20.58 -5.22
N PRO A 359 -0.31 21.46 -4.97
CA PRO A 359 -0.54 22.92 -4.95
C PRO A 359 -1.14 23.48 -6.25
N TRP A 360 -0.84 22.85 -7.39
CA TRP A 360 -1.33 23.33 -8.70
C TRP A 360 -2.57 22.57 -9.19
N ILE A 361 -2.76 21.32 -8.72
CA ILE A 361 -3.88 20.47 -9.13
C ILE A 361 -5.13 20.75 -8.30
N LEU A 362 -5.00 20.88 -6.98
CA LEU A 362 -6.11 20.98 -6.03
C LEU A 362 -7.13 22.06 -6.37
N PRO A 363 -6.75 23.32 -6.71
CA PRO A 363 -7.75 24.37 -6.94
C PRO A 363 -8.73 24.03 -8.07
N SER A 364 -8.25 23.38 -9.14
CA SER A 364 -9.10 22.96 -10.27
C SER A 364 -9.91 21.72 -9.92
N LEU A 365 -9.31 20.75 -9.23
CA LEU A 365 -9.94 19.52 -8.81
C LEU A 365 -11.10 19.79 -7.84
N GLU A 366 -10.87 20.57 -6.80
CA GLU A 366 -11.88 20.89 -5.79
C GLU A 366 -13.05 21.70 -6.38
N ARG A 367 -12.78 22.60 -7.32
CA ARG A 367 -13.81 23.32 -8.06
C ARG A 367 -14.72 22.35 -8.81
N GLU A 368 -14.18 21.36 -9.52
CA GLU A 368 -14.98 20.39 -10.26
C GLU A 368 -15.78 19.47 -9.32
N LEU A 369 -15.20 19.06 -8.20
CA LEU A 369 -15.92 18.31 -7.16
C LEU A 369 -17.09 19.12 -6.62
N ALA A 370 -16.89 20.38 -6.27
CA ALA A 370 -17.93 21.26 -5.76
C ALA A 370 -19.08 21.47 -6.76
N LEU A 371 -18.76 21.53 -8.07
CA LEU A 371 -19.75 21.73 -9.12
C LEU A 371 -20.55 20.47 -9.48
N ARG A 372 -19.97 19.26 -9.24
CA ARG A 372 -20.49 18.01 -9.82
C ARG A 372 -20.93 16.98 -8.79
N THR A 373 -20.70 17.19 -7.51
CA THR A 373 -21.13 16.26 -6.47
C THR A 373 -22.38 16.75 -5.76
N SER A 374 -23.38 15.86 -5.64
CA SER A 374 -24.62 16.14 -4.92
C SER A 374 -24.42 16.31 -3.42
N VAL A 375 -23.36 15.69 -2.89
CA VAL A 375 -22.97 15.70 -1.47
C VAL A 375 -22.19 16.96 -1.05
N ALA A 376 -21.79 17.80 -2.00
CA ALA A 376 -21.17 19.10 -1.68
C ALA A 376 -22.13 20.05 -0.93
N ALA A 377 -23.45 19.79 -0.98
CA ALA A 377 -24.48 20.57 -0.30
C ALA A 377 -24.79 20.08 1.13
N ASP A 378 -24.12 19.04 1.64
CA ASP A 378 -24.39 18.51 2.99
C ASP A 378 -23.80 19.41 4.09
N PRO A 379 -24.65 20.08 4.92
CA PRO A 379 -24.19 20.92 6.03
C PRO A 379 -23.44 20.12 7.11
N GLY A 380 -23.69 18.82 7.24
CA GLY A 380 -23.02 17.92 8.19
C GLY A 380 -21.56 17.64 7.84
N ARG A 381 -21.13 17.97 6.64
CA ARG A 381 -19.75 17.89 6.17
C ARG A 381 -18.92 19.16 6.39
N ALA A 382 -19.44 20.15 7.07
CA ALA A 382 -18.69 21.34 7.45
C ALA A 382 -17.55 20.97 8.41
N GLY A 383 -16.34 20.72 7.88
CA GLY A 383 -15.21 20.54 8.79
C GLY A 383 -13.94 19.88 8.28
N GLY A 384 -13.80 19.55 7.00
CA GLY A 384 -12.52 19.03 6.53
C GLY A 384 -12.39 19.01 5.00
N PRO A 385 -11.17 19.10 4.46
CA PRO A 385 -10.99 19.00 3.04
C PRO A 385 -11.42 17.61 2.55
N TRP A 386 -12.21 17.57 1.49
CA TRP A 386 -12.57 16.35 0.78
C TRP A 386 -11.36 15.63 0.21
N VAL A 387 -10.35 16.41 -0.14
CA VAL A 387 -9.12 15.94 -0.74
C VAL A 387 -8.00 16.12 0.27
N THR A 388 -7.35 15.05 0.59
CA THR A 388 -6.16 15.03 1.45
C THR A 388 -4.96 14.63 0.60
N VAL A 389 -3.78 15.14 0.97
CA VAL A 389 -2.53 14.81 0.29
C VAL A 389 -1.75 13.81 1.12
N SER A 390 -1.37 12.70 0.50
CA SER A 390 -0.55 11.67 1.12
C SER A 390 0.82 12.22 1.52
N ARG A 391 1.32 11.73 2.64
CA ARG A 391 2.69 11.98 3.11
C ARG A 391 3.67 10.88 2.72
N LEU A 392 3.14 9.76 2.22
CA LEU A 392 3.96 8.60 1.83
C LEU A 392 4.65 8.81 0.48
N GLY A 393 4.16 9.77 -0.32
CA GLY A 393 4.72 10.08 -1.62
C GLY A 393 4.81 8.85 -2.52
N ALA A 394 5.90 8.72 -3.26
CA ALA A 394 6.16 7.59 -4.14
C ALA A 394 6.42 6.26 -3.39
N ASP A 395 6.67 6.29 -2.09
CA ASP A 395 6.95 5.08 -1.30
C ASP A 395 5.69 4.29 -0.91
N GLY A 396 4.50 4.86 -1.15
CA GLY A 396 3.23 4.24 -0.79
C GLY A 396 3.09 2.79 -1.22
N PRO A 397 3.23 2.45 -2.52
CA PRO A 397 3.10 1.08 -3.02
C PRO A 397 4.10 0.10 -2.38
N LEU A 398 5.38 0.49 -2.29
CA LEU A 398 6.45 -0.33 -1.71
C LEU A 398 6.20 -0.62 -0.23
N LEU A 399 5.86 0.41 0.56
CA LEU A 399 5.54 0.26 1.98
C LEU A 399 4.27 -0.55 2.18
N GLY A 400 3.25 -0.31 1.35
CA GLY A 400 2.01 -1.09 1.35
C GLY A 400 2.24 -2.56 1.07
N ALA A 401 3.14 -2.88 0.15
CA ALA A 401 3.56 -4.25 -0.14
C ALA A 401 4.20 -4.90 1.10
N ALA A 402 5.16 -4.24 1.74
CA ALA A 402 5.81 -4.77 2.94
C ALA A 402 4.80 -5.01 4.08
N HIS A 403 3.87 -4.09 4.29
CA HIS A 403 2.79 -4.27 5.27
C HIS A 403 1.81 -5.38 4.89
N ALA A 404 1.48 -5.54 3.61
CA ALA A 404 0.63 -6.64 3.14
C ALA A 404 1.29 -8.01 3.39
N ALA A 405 2.62 -8.11 3.22
CA ALA A 405 3.38 -9.32 3.56
C ALA A 405 3.34 -9.67 5.06
N LEU A 406 3.26 -8.66 5.94
CA LEU A 406 3.07 -8.87 7.39
C LEU A 406 1.65 -9.28 7.78
N GLN A 407 0.66 -9.06 6.93
CA GLN A 407 -0.73 -9.31 7.28
C GLN A 407 -0.97 -10.77 7.66
N ALA A 408 -0.30 -11.70 7.01
CA ALA A 408 -0.40 -13.12 7.32
C ALA A 408 0.03 -13.43 8.78
N VAL A 409 1.05 -12.74 9.29
CA VAL A 409 1.50 -12.86 10.70
C VAL A 409 0.48 -12.23 11.64
N LEU A 410 -0.09 -11.09 11.27
CA LEU A 410 -1.09 -10.40 12.08
C LEU A 410 -2.39 -11.18 12.17
N ASP A 411 -2.76 -11.94 11.12
CA ASP A 411 -3.99 -12.74 11.07
C ASP A 411 -3.82 -14.15 11.68
N ASP A 412 -2.60 -14.71 11.64
CA ASP A 412 -2.26 -15.99 12.21
C ASP A 412 -0.86 -15.96 12.87
N PRO A 413 -0.74 -15.37 14.08
CA PRO A 413 0.55 -15.09 14.70
C PRO A 413 1.46 -16.30 14.91
N LEU A 414 0.90 -17.48 15.12
CA LEU A 414 1.67 -18.67 15.44
C LEU A 414 2.06 -19.51 14.21
N ARG A 415 1.44 -19.27 13.07
CA ARG A 415 1.77 -19.99 11.84
C ARG A 415 3.23 -19.77 11.40
N SER A 416 3.73 -18.54 11.56
CA SER A 416 5.09 -18.15 11.22
C SER A 416 6.12 -18.45 12.32
N CYS A 417 5.67 -18.90 13.49
CA CYS A 417 6.53 -19.18 14.66
C CYS A 417 6.68 -20.67 14.96
N ALA A 418 6.16 -21.56 14.10
CA ALA A 418 6.36 -23.00 14.29
C ALA A 418 7.87 -23.29 14.25
N PRO A 419 8.45 -23.92 15.30
CA PRO A 419 9.85 -24.32 15.26
C PRO A 419 10.03 -25.32 14.12
N ALA A 420 11.13 -25.19 13.37
CA ALA A 420 11.56 -26.24 12.47
C ALA A 420 11.54 -27.57 13.24
N HIS A 421 10.80 -28.54 12.75
CA HIS A 421 10.72 -29.86 13.38
C HIS A 421 12.15 -30.37 13.53
N SER A 422 12.64 -30.45 14.78
CA SER A 422 13.82 -31.27 15.07
C SER A 422 13.50 -32.70 14.62
N PRO A 423 14.32 -33.31 13.74
CA PRO A 423 14.14 -34.73 13.43
C PRO A 423 14.21 -35.49 14.74
N ARG A 424 13.15 -36.23 15.08
CA ARG A 424 13.18 -37.15 16.20
C ARG A 424 14.19 -38.24 15.83
N ASN A 425 15.27 -38.30 16.60
CA ASN A 425 16.16 -39.50 16.65
C ASN A 425 15.38 -40.76 17.04
#